data_83882d3d6c89da4eddcf8408d86b27c2
#
_entry.id   83882d3d6c89da4eddcf8408d86b27c2
#
_cell.length_a   1.000
_cell.length_b   1.000
_cell.length_c   1.000
_cell.angle_alpha   90.00
_cell.angle_beta   90.00
_cell.angle_gamma   90.00
#
_symmetry.space_group_name_H-M   'P 1'
#
loop_
_entity.id
_entity.type
_entity.pdbx_description
1 polymer ?
#
loop_
_entity_poly.entity_id
_entity_poly.type
_entity_poly.pdbx_seq_one_letter_code
_entity_poly.pdbx_strand_id
1 'polypeptide(L)'
;MNTIESRIEDLLLLKFNPTVLNILNESYMHNVPEGAESHFKLVIVTDSFKDISIIKRHKAIYSALEDIIKSIHALSIHPFDEQEYKKKSLYY
;
A
#
# COMPACT_ATOMS: atom_id res chain seq x y z
N MET A 1 12.13 3.51 -14.36
CA MET A 1 12.50 4.73 -13.59
C MET A 1 12.21 4.54 -12.12
N ASN A 2 13.06 5.10 -11.27
CA ASN A 2 12.93 4.93 -9.82
C ASN A 2 12.01 5.98 -9.20
N THR A 3 10.73 5.92 -9.54
CA THR A 3 9.73 6.73 -8.85
C THR A 3 9.49 6.16 -7.45
N ILE A 4 8.93 6.97 -6.57
CA ILE A 4 8.53 6.49 -5.23
C ILE A 4 7.51 5.37 -5.39
N GLU A 5 6.55 5.53 -6.29
CA GLU A 5 5.53 4.51 -6.57
C GLU A 5 6.17 3.17 -6.97
N SER A 6 7.14 3.17 -7.88
CA SER A 6 7.79 1.94 -8.32
C SER A 6 8.61 1.30 -7.21
N ARG A 7 9.22 2.10 -6.34
CA ARG A 7 9.97 1.59 -5.20
C ARG A 7 9.05 0.94 -4.17
N ILE A 8 7.88 1.53 -3.92
CA ILE A 8 6.86 0.93 -3.04
C ILE A 8 6.44 -0.42 -3.61
N GLU A 9 6.14 -0.45 -4.91
CA GLU A 9 5.72 -1.68 -5.59
C GLU A 9 6.75 -2.79 -5.45
N ASP A 10 8.01 -2.49 -5.75
CA ASP A 10 9.09 -3.48 -5.69
C ASP A 10 9.26 -4.06 -4.30
N LEU A 11 9.25 -3.21 -3.28
CA LEU A 11 9.41 -3.65 -1.89
C LEU A 11 8.25 -4.52 -1.42
N LEU A 12 7.02 -4.15 -1.76
CA LEU A 12 5.85 -4.91 -1.33
C LEU A 12 5.70 -6.22 -2.08
N LEU A 13 6.04 -6.26 -3.36
CA LEU A 13 6.06 -7.50 -4.12
C LEU A 13 7.06 -8.47 -3.54
N LEU A 14 8.25 -7.99 -3.22
CA LEU A 14 9.30 -8.82 -2.66
C LEU A 14 8.95 -9.34 -1.27
N LYS A 15 8.40 -8.49 -0.42
CA LYS A 15 8.15 -8.81 0.99
C LYS A 15 6.92 -9.68 1.20
N PHE A 16 5.84 -9.42 0.47
CA PHE A 16 4.54 -10.05 0.74
C PHE A 16 4.02 -10.94 -0.36
N ASN A 17 4.59 -10.87 -1.56
CA ASN A 17 4.12 -11.64 -2.72
C ASN A 17 2.59 -11.57 -2.85
N PRO A 18 2.00 -10.37 -2.93
CA PRO A 18 0.55 -10.20 -2.92
C PRO A 18 -0.11 -10.70 -4.20
N THR A 19 -1.38 -11.13 -4.08
CA THR A 19 -2.20 -11.49 -5.24
C THR A 19 -2.81 -10.25 -5.89
N VAL A 20 -3.03 -9.18 -5.11
CA VAL A 20 -3.47 -7.89 -5.63
C VAL A 20 -2.63 -6.80 -4.97
N LEU A 21 -2.14 -5.88 -5.76
CA LEU A 21 -1.40 -4.72 -5.27
C LEU A 21 -1.76 -3.53 -6.13
N ASN A 22 -2.47 -2.57 -5.55
CA ASN A 22 -2.81 -1.31 -6.20
C ASN A 22 -2.18 -0.16 -5.44
N ILE A 23 -1.41 0.65 -6.13
CA ILE A 23 -0.76 1.82 -5.58
C ILE A 23 -1.25 3.03 -6.37
N LEU A 24 -1.93 3.94 -5.71
CA LEU A 24 -2.48 5.13 -6.33
C LEU A 24 -1.78 6.37 -5.77
N ASN A 25 -1.18 7.14 -6.65
CA ASN A 25 -0.64 8.43 -6.29
C ASN A 25 -1.79 9.44 -6.27
N GLU A 26 -2.24 9.82 -5.08
CA GLU A 26 -3.36 10.74 -4.87
C GLU A 26 -2.91 12.18 -4.59
N SER A 27 -1.68 12.50 -4.88
CA SER A 27 -1.12 13.84 -4.61
C SER A 27 -1.91 14.95 -5.31
N TYR A 28 -2.50 14.65 -6.47
CA TYR A 28 -3.31 15.60 -7.22
C TYR A 28 -4.54 16.10 -6.43
N MET A 29 -4.94 15.38 -5.40
CA MET A 29 -6.08 15.74 -4.54
C MET A 29 -5.69 16.74 -3.44
N HIS A 30 -4.43 17.13 -3.41
CA HIS A 30 -3.87 18.02 -2.40
C HIS A 30 -3.19 19.21 -3.07
N ASN A 31 -3.00 20.28 -2.30
CA ASN A 31 -2.36 21.49 -2.81
C ASN A 31 -0.85 21.31 -2.86
N VAL A 32 -0.38 20.55 -3.86
CA VAL A 32 1.03 20.23 -4.07
C VAL A 32 1.38 20.42 -5.54
N PRO A 33 2.67 20.57 -5.88
CA PRO A 33 3.10 20.70 -7.28
C PRO A 33 2.68 19.53 -8.14
N GLU A 34 2.44 19.80 -9.41
CA GLU A 34 2.18 18.74 -10.40
C GLU A 34 3.34 17.76 -10.44
N GLY A 35 3.03 16.47 -10.54
CA GLY A 35 4.05 15.40 -10.55
C GLY A 35 4.57 15.01 -9.17
N ALA A 36 4.04 15.63 -8.10
CA ALA A 36 4.46 15.27 -6.74
C ALA A 36 4.11 13.83 -6.39
N GLU A 37 4.93 13.23 -5.55
CA GLU A 37 4.71 11.89 -5.01
C GLU A 37 4.66 11.96 -3.48
N SER A 38 3.64 12.62 -2.94
CA SER A 38 3.53 12.90 -1.52
C SER A 38 2.39 12.17 -0.81
N HIS A 39 1.35 11.78 -1.54
CA HIS A 39 0.16 11.14 -0.98
C HIS A 39 -0.19 9.90 -1.78
N PHE A 40 -0.22 8.75 -1.11
CA PHE A 40 -0.50 7.47 -1.75
C PHE A 40 -1.63 6.72 -1.07
N LYS A 41 -2.40 5.97 -1.87
CA LYS A 41 -3.34 4.99 -1.38
C LYS A 41 -2.85 3.62 -1.81
N LEU A 42 -2.81 2.69 -0.85
CA LEU A 42 -2.31 1.34 -1.06
C LEU A 42 -3.41 0.33 -0.76
N VAL A 43 -3.71 -0.53 -1.73
CA VAL A 43 -4.54 -1.71 -1.51
C VAL A 43 -3.64 -2.93 -1.74
N ILE A 44 -3.53 -3.77 -0.73
CA ILE A 44 -2.69 -4.96 -0.81
C ILE A 44 -3.47 -6.17 -0.30
N VAL A 45 -3.45 -7.24 -1.09
CA VAL A 45 -4.13 -8.50 -0.77
C VAL A 45 -3.10 -9.61 -0.75
N THR A 46 -2.92 -10.23 0.40
CA THR A 46 -1.99 -11.34 0.54
C THR A 46 -2.44 -12.27 1.66
N ASP A 47 -2.27 -13.57 1.46
CA ASP A 47 -2.55 -14.57 2.50
C ASP A 47 -1.55 -14.52 3.66
N SER A 48 -0.44 -13.79 3.51
CA SER A 48 0.45 -13.50 4.63
C SER A 48 -0.27 -12.76 5.77
N PHE A 49 -1.39 -12.10 5.47
CA PHE A 49 -2.18 -11.36 6.46
C PHE A 49 -3.27 -12.19 7.13
N LYS A 50 -3.45 -13.43 6.72
CA LYS A 50 -4.45 -14.30 7.31
C LYS A 50 -4.19 -14.48 8.81
N ASP A 51 -5.22 -14.28 9.62
CA ASP A 51 -5.15 -14.36 11.07
C ASP A 51 -4.22 -13.33 11.73
N ILE A 52 -3.82 -12.30 10.97
CA ILE A 52 -3.02 -11.20 11.48
C ILE A 52 -3.93 -9.99 11.68
N SER A 53 -3.84 -9.35 12.85
CA SER A 53 -4.66 -8.17 13.15
C SER A 53 -4.35 -7.01 12.19
N ILE A 54 -5.34 -6.13 12.00
CA ILE A 54 -5.18 -4.96 11.13
C ILE A 54 -3.98 -4.10 11.57
N ILE A 55 -3.83 -3.89 12.87
CA ILE A 55 -2.71 -3.11 13.40
C ILE A 55 -1.37 -3.73 13.04
N LYS A 56 -1.26 -5.05 13.18
CA LYS A 56 -0.01 -5.75 12.85
C LYS A 56 0.27 -5.72 11.35
N ARG A 57 -0.76 -5.77 10.51
CA ARG A 57 -0.61 -5.63 9.05
C ARG A 57 -0.04 -4.27 8.69
N HIS A 58 -0.58 -3.20 9.31
CA HIS A 58 -0.09 -1.84 9.10
C HIS A 58 1.38 -1.72 9.53
N LYS A 59 1.72 -2.26 10.69
CA LYS A 59 3.10 -2.23 11.19
C LYS A 59 4.06 -2.96 10.25
N ALA A 60 3.64 -4.10 9.70
CA ALA A 60 4.46 -4.87 8.78
C ALA A 60 4.72 -4.08 7.48
N ILE A 61 3.70 -3.40 6.98
CA ILE A 61 3.83 -2.57 5.76
C ILE A 61 4.73 -1.38 6.02
N TYR A 62 4.52 -0.66 7.13
CA TYR A 62 5.38 0.47 7.50
C TYR A 62 6.84 0.04 7.68
N SER A 63 7.06 -1.13 8.28
CA SER A 63 8.41 -1.67 8.44
C SER A 63 9.06 -1.96 7.08
N ALA A 64 8.30 -2.54 6.16
CA ALA A 64 8.80 -2.85 4.81
C ALA A 64 9.13 -1.58 4.01
N LEU A 65 8.44 -0.48 4.28
CA LEU A 65 8.60 0.78 3.56
C LEU A 65 9.35 1.84 4.39
N GLU A 66 10.05 1.43 5.42
CA GLU A 66 10.66 2.33 6.40
C GLU A 66 11.43 3.50 5.78
N ASP A 67 12.27 3.21 4.79
CA ASP A 67 13.09 4.25 4.15
C ASP A 67 12.28 5.18 3.25
N ILE A 68 11.20 4.66 2.65
CA ILE A 68 10.37 5.43 1.74
C ILE A 68 9.38 6.32 2.48
N ILE A 69 8.88 5.85 3.61
CA ILE A 69 7.89 6.59 4.43
C ILE A 69 8.38 8.00 4.76
N LYS A 70 9.68 8.16 4.95
CA LYS A 70 10.27 9.46 5.26
C LYS A 70 10.15 10.46 4.11
N SER A 71 9.97 9.98 2.90
CA SER A 71 9.92 10.80 1.69
C SER A 71 8.50 11.18 1.27
N ILE A 72 7.48 10.62 1.93
CA ILE A 72 6.08 10.90 1.58
C ILE A 72 5.36 11.51 2.77
N HIS A 73 4.28 12.24 2.47
CA HIS A 73 3.50 12.94 3.50
C HIS A 73 2.45 12.04 4.15
N ALA A 74 1.76 11.26 3.34
CA ALA A 74 0.67 10.40 3.81
C ALA A 74 0.58 9.11 3.01
N LEU A 75 0.23 8.03 3.71
CA LEU A 75 0.00 6.73 3.11
C LEU A 75 -1.26 6.13 3.72
N SER A 76 -2.29 5.96 2.89
CA SER A 76 -3.53 5.28 3.27
C SER A 76 -3.38 3.81 2.91
N ILE A 77 -3.55 2.91 3.88
CA ILE A 77 -3.29 1.49 3.71
C ILE A 77 -4.58 0.69 3.90
N HIS A 78 -4.86 -0.19 2.93
CA HIS A 78 -6.01 -1.09 2.95
C HIS A 78 -5.52 -2.52 2.76
N PRO A 79 -5.13 -3.22 3.86
CA PRO A 79 -4.56 -4.56 3.80
C PRO A 79 -5.62 -5.62 4.01
N PHE A 80 -5.67 -6.58 3.11
CA PHE A 80 -6.65 -7.68 3.16
C PHE A 80 -5.96 -9.03 3.01
N ASP A 81 -6.55 -10.09 3.60
CA ASP A 81 -6.28 -11.43 3.11
C ASP A 81 -7.21 -11.68 1.91
N GLU A 82 -7.02 -12.78 1.20
CA GLU A 82 -7.77 -13.03 -0.02
C GLU A 82 -9.26 -13.22 0.24
N GLN A 83 -9.63 -13.85 1.34
CA GLN A 83 -11.03 -14.08 1.68
C GLN A 83 -11.76 -12.78 2.00
N GLU A 84 -11.12 -11.91 2.78
CA GLU A 84 -11.66 -10.58 3.10
C GLU A 84 -11.89 -9.75 1.86
N TYR A 85 -10.93 -9.79 0.94
CA TYR A 85 -11.01 -9.04 -0.30
C TYR A 85 -12.15 -9.54 -1.20
N LYS A 86 -12.33 -10.84 -1.29
CA LYS A 86 -13.45 -11.43 -2.04
C LYS A 86 -14.79 -10.98 -1.49
N LYS A 87 -14.95 -10.98 -0.17
CA LYS A 87 -16.19 -10.52 0.47
C LYS A 87 -16.44 -9.05 0.16
N LYS A 88 -15.41 -8.23 0.22
CA LYS A 88 -15.53 -6.81 -0.08
C LYS A 88 -15.96 -6.57 -1.52
N SER A 89 -15.37 -7.27 -2.48
CA SER A 89 -15.69 -7.10 -3.89
C SER A 89 -17.09 -7.55 -4.26
N LEU A 90 -17.71 -8.43 -3.46
CA LEU A 90 -19.10 -8.84 -3.68
C LEU A 90 -20.10 -7.72 -3.39
N TYR A 91 -19.72 -6.72 -2.60
CA TYR A 91 -20.59 -5.60 -2.21
C TYR A 91 -20.32 -4.32 -3.02
N TYR A 92 -19.38 -4.36 -3.89
CA TYR A 92 -19.02 -3.26 -4.77
C TYR A 92 -19.15 -3.71 -6.23
#